data_3b492acdfc970104988b1065bd51bdaf
#
_entry.id   3b492acdfc970104988b1065bd51bdaf
#
_cell.length_a   1.000
_cell.length_b   1.000
_cell.length_c   1.000
_cell.angle_alpha   90.00
_cell.angle_beta   90.00
_cell.angle_gamma   90.00
#
_symmetry.space_group_name_H-M   'P 1'
#
loop_
_entity.id
_entity.type
_entity.pdbx_description
1 polymer ?
#
loop_
_entity_poly.entity_id
_entity_poly.type
_entity_poly.pdbx_seq_one_letter_code
_entity_poly.pdbx_strand_id
1 'polypeptide(L)'
;MLLERAGKRKERAKQILKELSLLERWSRIGEGYVVGAYAYDLMVDCDIDIEVFCDEPNANQVFRMLAEVVDHPQIVDIKYHNYLNESFNGLYFKILYKYDDLEIWKIDMWLFPKSHKGPLSRDLVKDMQYSLTHESRTHILSIKEELSKRDLTYPSIFVYRAVLEDGIINSEQFYDWLADQDIRQWTHWKPARKGEKHSGDQKAN
;
A
#
# COMPACT_ATOMS: atom_id res chain seq x y z
N MET A 1 -10.44 -18.01 8.24
CA MET A 1 -9.52 -17.60 9.31
C MET A 1 -8.64 -16.42 8.89
N LEU A 2 -7.28 -16.40 8.83
CA LEU A 2 -6.50 -15.21 8.44
C LEU A 2 -6.85 -14.70 7.02
N LEU A 3 -6.71 -15.57 6.05
CA LEU A 3 -7.03 -15.27 4.64
C LEU A 3 -8.50 -14.85 4.43
N GLU A 4 -9.42 -15.46 5.17
CA GLU A 4 -10.83 -15.08 5.10
C GLU A 4 -11.05 -13.66 5.64
N ARG A 5 -10.39 -13.28 6.77
CA ARG A 5 -10.47 -11.90 7.29
C ARG A 5 -9.89 -10.90 6.32
N ALA A 6 -8.74 -11.20 5.72
CA ALA A 6 -8.15 -10.36 4.68
C ALA A 6 -9.09 -10.21 3.47
N GLY A 7 -9.73 -11.29 3.04
CA GLY A 7 -10.72 -11.27 1.97
C GLY A 7 -11.94 -10.41 2.31
N LYS A 8 -12.49 -10.53 3.52
CA LYS A 8 -13.61 -9.68 3.98
C LYS A 8 -13.23 -8.19 3.99
N ARG A 9 -12.02 -7.85 4.43
CA ARG A 9 -11.52 -6.46 4.36
C ARG A 9 -11.40 -5.97 2.92
N LYS A 10 -10.88 -6.80 2.02
CA LYS A 10 -10.79 -6.46 0.61
C LYS A 10 -12.16 -6.18 -0.02
N GLU A 11 -13.18 -6.96 0.30
CA GLU A 11 -14.54 -6.72 -0.19
C GLU A 11 -15.13 -5.42 0.37
N ARG A 12 -14.87 -5.06 1.64
CA ARG A 12 -15.25 -3.76 2.19
C ARG A 12 -14.53 -2.60 1.48
N ALA A 13 -13.22 -2.71 1.29
CA ALA A 13 -12.45 -1.73 0.53
C ALA A 13 -13.02 -1.51 -0.88
N LYS A 14 -13.36 -2.60 -1.57
CA LYS A 14 -13.99 -2.56 -2.89
C LYS A 14 -15.36 -1.88 -2.86
N GLN A 15 -16.14 -2.13 -1.82
CA GLN A 15 -17.44 -1.46 -1.63
C GLN A 15 -17.25 0.05 -1.45
N ILE A 16 -16.32 0.49 -0.59
CA ILE A 16 -16.01 1.91 -0.36
C ILE A 16 -15.56 2.60 -1.66
N LEU A 17 -14.63 1.98 -2.39
CA LEU A 17 -14.14 2.50 -3.67
C LEU A 17 -15.27 2.68 -4.69
N LYS A 18 -16.21 1.73 -4.74
CA LYS A 18 -17.39 1.78 -5.61
C LYS A 18 -18.38 2.85 -5.17
N GLU A 19 -18.69 2.93 -3.88
CA GLU A 19 -19.67 3.87 -3.30
C GLU A 19 -19.23 5.32 -3.57
N LEU A 20 -17.94 5.60 -3.40
CA LEU A 20 -17.36 6.91 -3.70
C LEU A 20 -17.07 7.09 -5.21
N SER A 21 -17.26 6.07 -6.06
CA SER A 21 -16.85 6.06 -7.48
C SER A 21 -15.42 6.56 -7.68
N LEU A 22 -14.53 6.24 -6.73
CA LEU A 22 -13.26 6.95 -6.57
C LEU A 22 -12.30 6.68 -7.73
N LEU A 23 -12.23 5.45 -8.23
CA LEU A 23 -11.36 5.10 -9.36
C LEU A 23 -11.84 5.73 -10.68
N GLU A 24 -13.16 5.81 -10.90
CA GLU A 24 -13.74 6.50 -12.06
C GLU A 24 -13.42 8.01 -12.01
N ARG A 25 -13.52 8.62 -10.84
CA ARG A 25 -13.18 10.02 -10.65
C ARG A 25 -11.71 10.28 -10.92
N TRP A 26 -10.82 9.46 -10.36
CA TRP A 26 -9.38 9.54 -10.62
C TRP A 26 -9.02 9.33 -12.09
N SER A 27 -9.76 8.49 -12.83
CA SER A 27 -9.50 8.27 -14.26
C SER A 27 -9.66 9.52 -15.14
N ARG A 28 -10.36 10.55 -14.64
CA ARG A 28 -10.48 11.86 -15.31
C ARG A 28 -9.24 12.73 -15.12
N ILE A 29 -8.36 12.38 -14.18
CA ILE A 29 -7.14 13.14 -13.82
C ILE A 29 -5.90 12.43 -14.34
N GLY A 30 -5.86 11.10 -14.23
CA GLY A 30 -4.72 10.30 -14.62
C GLY A 30 -4.97 8.81 -14.59
N GLU A 31 -3.93 8.02 -14.80
CA GLU A 31 -3.97 6.57 -14.76
C GLU A 31 -3.84 6.10 -13.31
N GLY A 32 -4.90 5.50 -12.76
CA GLY A 32 -4.99 5.12 -11.35
C GLY A 32 -4.78 3.63 -11.10
N TYR A 33 -4.09 3.31 -9.99
CA TYR A 33 -3.83 1.95 -9.53
C TYR A 33 -4.18 1.82 -8.06
N VAL A 34 -4.98 0.81 -7.68
CA VAL A 34 -5.08 0.42 -6.28
C VAL A 34 -3.90 -0.51 -5.98
N VAL A 35 -3.12 -0.14 -5.00
CA VAL A 35 -1.84 -0.80 -4.68
C VAL A 35 -1.83 -1.34 -3.25
N GLY A 36 -0.66 -1.64 -2.71
CA GLY A 36 -0.47 -2.04 -1.33
C GLY A 36 -1.18 -3.35 -0.96
N ALA A 37 -1.58 -3.45 0.29
CA ALA A 37 -2.18 -4.66 0.88
C ALA A 37 -3.45 -5.13 0.14
N TYR A 38 -4.23 -4.20 -0.42
CA TYR A 38 -5.40 -4.51 -1.25
C TYR A 38 -5.02 -5.32 -2.50
N ALA A 39 -3.98 -4.88 -3.22
CA ALA A 39 -3.55 -5.51 -4.47
C ALA A 39 -3.00 -6.93 -4.24
N TYR A 40 -2.52 -7.21 -3.04
CA TYR A 40 -1.86 -8.46 -2.67
C TYR A 40 -2.75 -9.45 -1.91
N ASP A 41 -4.02 -9.11 -1.60
CA ASP A 41 -4.90 -9.87 -0.71
C ASP A 41 -4.31 -10.05 0.71
N LEU A 42 -3.63 -9.01 1.22
CA LEU A 42 -2.90 -9.01 2.48
C LEU A 42 -3.40 -7.94 3.45
N MET A 43 -4.69 -7.58 3.37
CA MET A 43 -5.29 -6.54 4.19
C MET A 43 -5.49 -7.01 5.63
N VAL A 44 -4.88 -6.29 6.57
CA VAL A 44 -5.10 -6.43 8.02
C VAL A 44 -5.72 -5.16 8.57
N ASP A 45 -5.25 -4.01 8.14
CA ASP A 45 -5.74 -2.71 8.54
C ASP A 45 -6.83 -2.19 7.59
N CYS A 46 -7.61 -1.21 8.04
CA CYS A 46 -8.63 -0.53 7.24
C CYS A 46 -7.96 0.57 6.40
N ASP A 47 -7.17 0.17 5.40
CA ASP A 47 -6.29 1.04 4.64
C ASP A 47 -6.35 0.73 3.14
N ILE A 48 -6.55 1.75 2.31
CA ILE A 48 -6.63 1.65 0.85
C ILE A 48 -5.59 2.60 0.27
N ASP A 49 -4.67 2.07 -0.52
CA ASP A 49 -3.64 2.85 -1.19
C ASP A 49 -3.96 2.99 -2.69
N ILE A 50 -3.91 4.23 -3.19
CA ILE A 50 -4.10 4.55 -4.61
C ILE A 50 -2.92 5.38 -5.10
N GLU A 51 -2.32 4.97 -6.20
CA GLU A 51 -1.33 5.75 -6.94
C GLU A 51 -1.92 6.15 -8.30
N VAL A 52 -1.87 7.45 -8.62
CA VAL A 52 -2.38 8.01 -9.87
C VAL A 52 -1.25 8.75 -10.58
N PHE A 53 -1.18 8.62 -11.90
CA PHE A 53 -0.11 9.18 -12.71
C PHE A 53 -0.67 10.07 -13.82
N CYS A 54 -0.20 11.31 -13.88
CA CYS A 54 -0.55 12.27 -14.93
C CYS A 54 0.69 13.00 -15.46
N ASP A 55 0.53 13.77 -16.49
CA ASP A 55 1.67 14.52 -17.06
C ASP A 55 2.10 15.64 -16.11
N GLU A 56 1.16 16.43 -15.60
CA GLU A 56 1.38 17.54 -14.67
C GLU A 56 0.43 17.45 -13.47
N PRO A 57 0.91 17.03 -12.29
CA PRO A 57 0.10 16.99 -11.09
C PRO A 57 -0.46 18.36 -10.71
N ASN A 58 -1.79 18.43 -10.56
CA ASN A 58 -2.48 19.68 -10.27
C ASN A 58 -3.47 19.49 -9.11
N ALA A 59 -3.18 20.10 -7.96
CA ALA A 59 -3.99 20.01 -6.76
C ALA A 59 -5.43 20.53 -6.98
N ASN A 60 -5.62 21.60 -7.79
CA ASN A 60 -6.96 22.14 -8.04
C ASN A 60 -7.88 21.14 -8.75
N GLN A 61 -7.33 20.30 -9.66
CA GLN A 61 -8.12 19.24 -10.30
C GLN A 61 -8.60 18.21 -9.26
N VAL A 62 -7.72 17.82 -8.35
CA VAL A 62 -8.07 16.87 -7.28
C VAL A 62 -9.08 17.47 -6.32
N PHE A 63 -8.91 18.73 -5.89
CA PHE A 63 -9.89 19.38 -5.02
C PHE A 63 -11.27 19.50 -5.67
N ARG A 64 -11.36 19.76 -6.97
CA ARG A 64 -12.64 19.76 -7.70
C ARG A 64 -13.28 18.37 -7.68
N MET A 65 -12.49 17.32 -7.89
CA MET A 65 -12.96 15.95 -7.81
C MET A 65 -13.41 15.58 -6.38
N LEU A 66 -12.64 15.98 -5.36
CA LEU A 66 -12.99 15.74 -3.96
C LEU A 66 -14.24 16.51 -3.53
N ALA A 67 -14.48 17.70 -4.08
CA ALA A 67 -15.72 18.44 -3.84
C ALA A 67 -17.00 17.70 -4.29
N GLU A 68 -16.88 16.75 -5.22
CA GLU A 68 -18.01 15.92 -5.64
C GLU A 68 -18.38 14.81 -4.62
N VAL A 69 -17.52 14.55 -3.64
CA VAL A 69 -17.70 13.49 -2.63
C VAL A 69 -17.66 13.99 -1.20
N VAL A 70 -17.24 15.24 -0.95
CA VAL A 70 -17.01 15.78 0.40
C VAL A 70 -18.25 15.75 1.29
N ASP A 71 -19.44 15.89 0.70
CA ASP A 71 -20.73 15.85 1.43
C ASP A 71 -21.21 14.41 1.71
N HIS A 72 -20.46 13.39 1.33
CA HIS A 72 -20.81 12.01 1.64
C HIS A 72 -20.80 11.78 3.17
N PRO A 73 -21.88 11.25 3.76
CA PRO A 73 -22.04 11.22 5.22
C PRO A 73 -20.98 10.42 5.97
N GLN A 74 -20.31 9.48 5.30
CA GLN A 74 -19.23 8.69 5.88
C GLN A 74 -17.86 9.35 5.76
N ILE A 75 -17.68 10.42 4.98
CA ILE A 75 -16.40 11.14 4.92
C ILE A 75 -16.32 12.07 6.14
N VAL A 76 -15.33 11.82 7.00
CA VAL A 76 -15.15 12.56 8.27
C VAL A 76 -13.92 13.47 8.27
N ASP A 77 -12.96 13.25 7.37
CA ASP A 77 -11.77 14.11 7.24
C ASP A 77 -11.18 13.98 5.83
N ILE A 78 -10.62 15.07 5.32
CA ILE A 78 -9.82 15.09 4.09
C ILE A 78 -8.55 15.87 4.37
N LYS A 79 -7.39 15.24 4.09
CA LYS A 79 -6.07 15.85 4.24
C LYS A 79 -5.40 16.02 2.89
N TYR A 80 -4.59 17.05 2.80
CA TYR A 80 -3.76 17.32 1.63
C TYR A 80 -2.36 17.72 2.07
N HIS A 81 -1.36 17.23 1.35
CA HIS A 81 0.01 17.70 1.47
C HIS A 81 0.68 17.77 0.09
N ASN A 82 1.42 18.87 -0.14
CA ASN A 82 2.16 19.06 -1.38
C ASN A 82 3.63 18.68 -1.18
N TYR A 83 4.04 17.57 -1.79
CA TYR A 83 5.39 17.04 -1.79
C TYR A 83 6.11 17.19 -3.14
N LEU A 84 5.60 17.99 -4.08
CA LEU A 84 6.20 18.13 -5.43
C LEU A 84 7.67 18.57 -5.43
N ASN A 85 8.07 19.35 -4.41
CA ASN A 85 9.45 19.83 -4.27
C ASN A 85 10.25 19.06 -3.22
N GLU A 86 9.74 17.92 -2.77
CA GLU A 86 10.37 17.05 -1.81
C GLU A 86 10.76 15.71 -2.43
N SER A 87 11.40 14.83 -1.66
CA SER A 87 11.85 13.51 -2.14
C SER A 87 10.72 12.64 -2.72
N PHE A 88 9.50 12.82 -2.23
CA PHE A 88 8.30 12.12 -2.72
C PHE A 88 7.85 12.57 -4.11
N ASN A 89 8.11 13.83 -4.47
CA ASN A 89 7.75 14.41 -5.75
C ASN A 89 6.32 14.08 -6.21
N GLY A 90 5.36 14.35 -5.37
CA GLY A 90 3.95 14.05 -5.62
C GLY A 90 2.99 14.89 -4.78
N LEU A 91 1.72 14.80 -5.08
CA LEU A 91 0.65 15.36 -4.27
C LEU A 91 -0.03 14.24 -3.50
N TYR A 92 -0.12 14.40 -2.19
CA TYR A 92 -0.75 13.43 -1.30
C TYR A 92 -2.10 13.92 -0.82
N PHE A 93 -3.09 13.04 -0.88
CA PHE A 93 -4.42 13.24 -0.33
C PHE A 93 -4.82 12.04 0.51
N LYS A 94 -5.58 12.28 1.56
CA LYS A 94 -6.14 11.24 2.42
C LYS A 94 -7.62 11.54 2.67
N ILE A 95 -8.45 10.53 2.55
CA ILE A 95 -9.82 10.53 3.03
C ILE A 95 -9.90 9.61 4.26
N LEU A 96 -10.53 10.09 5.33
CA LEU A 96 -11.00 9.23 6.41
C LEU A 96 -12.49 8.94 6.19
N TYR A 97 -12.79 7.65 5.98
CA TYR A 97 -14.13 7.17 5.71
C TYR A 97 -14.62 6.32 6.89
N LYS A 98 -15.69 6.77 7.56
CA LYS A 98 -16.31 6.05 8.67
C LYS A 98 -17.24 4.98 8.12
N TYR A 99 -16.76 3.72 8.07
CA TYR A 99 -17.54 2.60 7.57
C TYR A 99 -18.72 2.26 8.52
N ASP A 100 -18.42 2.23 9.83
CA ASP A 100 -19.36 2.09 10.93
C ASP A 100 -18.81 2.77 12.20
N ASP A 101 -19.44 2.56 13.36
CA ASP A 101 -18.99 3.18 14.62
C ASP A 101 -17.64 2.66 15.14
N LEU A 102 -17.17 1.53 14.63
CA LEU A 102 -15.94 0.85 15.08
C LEU A 102 -14.82 0.95 14.03
N GLU A 103 -15.15 1.17 12.76
CA GLU A 103 -14.17 1.12 11.67
C GLU A 103 -14.08 2.46 10.93
N ILE A 104 -12.91 3.07 10.99
CA ILE A 104 -12.52 4.20 10.13
C ILE A 104 -11.49 3.72 9.13
N TRP A 105 -11.81 3.88 7.87
CA TRP A 105 -10.93 3.53 6.75
C TRP A 105 -10.10 4.74 6.35
N LYS A 106 -8.82 4.51 6.09
CA LYS A 106 -7.91 5.47 5.49
C LYS A 106 -7.83 5.17 4.00
N ILE A 107 -8.01 6.19 3.19
CA ILE A 107 -7.81 6.10 1.74
C ILE A 107 -6.67 7.05 1.40
N ASP A 108 -5.49 6.49 1.27
CA ASP A 108 -4.27 7.22 0.95
C ASP A 108 -4.11 7.29 -0.58
N MET A 109 -4.04 8.50 -1.12
CA MET A 109 -4.06 8.76 -2.55
C MET A 109 -2.88 9.65 -2.94
N TRP A 110 -2.06 9.15 -3.87
CA TRP A 110 -0.94 9.88 -4.41
C TRP A 110 -1.18 10.26 -5.86
N LEU A 111 -0.90 11.50 -6.23
CA LEU A 111 -0.84 11.95 -7.62
C LEU A 111 0.61 12.27 -7.97
N PHE A 112 1.18 11.46 -8.84
CA PHE A 112 2.55 11.56 -9.30
C PHE A 112 2.65 12.03 -10.74
N PRO A 113 3.72 12.75 -11.13
CA PRO A 113 4.04 12.91 -12.53
C PRO A 113 4.40 11.54 -13.15
N LYS A 114 4.06 11.30 -14.41
CA LYS A 114 4.43 10.07 -15.14
C LYS A 114 5.95 9.85 -15.19
N SER A 115 6.73 10.93 -15.08
CA SER A 115 8.20 10.89 -15.03
C SER A 115 8.77 10.46 -13.68
N HIS A 116 7.94 10.21 -12.67
CA HIS A 116 8.37 9.77 -11.34
C HIS A 116 9.16 8.46 -11.42
N LYS A 117 10.37 8.43 -10.81
CA LYS A 117 11.31 7.32 -10.95
C LYS A 117 11.17 6.23 -9.86
N GLY A 118 10.23 6.40 -8.94
CA GLY A 118 10.03 5.45 -7.82
C GLY A 118 10.93 5.71 -6.61
N PRO A 119 10.92 4.79 -5.65
CA PRO A 119 10.16 3.53 -5.67
C PRO A 119 8.63 3.74 -5.64
N LEU A 120 7.88 2.90 -6.37
CA LEU A 120 6.43 2.98 -6.53
C LEU A 120 5.79 1.64 -6.16
N SER A 121 4.67 1.70 -5.44
CA SER A 121 3.95 0.49 -5.02
C SER A 121 3.34 -0.25 -6.22
N ARG A 122 2.94 0.47 -7.27
CA ARG A 122 2.43 -0.16 -8.52
C ARG A 122 3.44 -1.09 -9.17
N ASP A 123 4.74 -0.77 -9.07
CA ASP A 123 5.81 -1.57 -9.69
C ASP A 123 6.04 -2.91 -8.99
N LEU A 124 5.54 -3.04 -7.75
CA LEU A 124 5.60 -4.27 -6.97
C LEU A 124 4.41 -5.22 -7.25
N VAL A 125 3.28 -4.70 -7.76
CA VAL A 125 2.02 -5.46 -7.79
C VAL A 125 2.18 -6.81 -8.50
N LYS A 126 2.75 -6.81 -9.70
CA LYS A 126 2.91 -8.04 -10.50
C LYS A 126 3.88 -9.03 -9.83
N ASP A 127 5.01 -8.53 -9.35
CA ASP A 127 6.04 -9.39 -8.75
C ASP A 127 5.55 -10.00 -7.43
N MET A 128 4.85 -9.21 -6.61
CA MET A 128 4.20 -9.69 -5.39
C MET A 128 3.13 -10.76 -5.69
N GLN A 129 2.21 -10.49 -6.61
CA GLN A 129 1.16 -11.46 -6.97
C GLN A 129 1.73 -12.78 -7.49
N TYR A 130 2.85 -12.73 -8.21
CA TYR A 130 3.53 -13.91 -8.73
C TYR A 130 4.27 -14.71 -7.64
N SER A 131 4.88 -14.02 -6.67
CA SER A 131 5.73 -14.65 -5.64
C SER A 131 4.95 -15.19 -4.45
N LEU A 132 3.75 -14.65 -4.21
CA LEU A 132 2.93 -15.02 -3.06
C LEU A 132 2.29 -16.40 -3.23
N THR A 133 2.53 -17.27 -2.24
CA THR A 133 1.87 -18.57 -2.07
C THR A 133 0.84 -18.50 -0.96
N HIS A 134 0.01 -19.54 -0.80
CA HIS A 134 -0.90 -19.66 0.34
C HIS A 134 -0.15 -19.61 1.69
N GLU A 135 1.00 -20.26 1.77
CA GLU A 135 1.84 -20.32 2.96
C GLU A 135 2.44 -18.95 3.30
N SER A 136 3.12 -18.30 2.33
CA SER A 136 3.70 -16.97 2.57
C SER A 136 2.64 -15.91 2.89
N ARG A 137 1.44 -15.97 2.27
CA ARG A 137 0.30 -15.10 2.66
C ARG A 137 -0.10 -15.32 4.12
N THR A 138 -0.13 -16.57 4.57
CA THR A 138 -0.49 -16.89 5.95
C THR A 138 0.54 -16.34 6.94
N HIS A 139 1.85 -16.47 6.64
CA HIS A 139 2.91 -15.93 7.48
C HIS A 139 2.85 -14.38 7.54
N ILE A 140 2.74 -13.73 6.38
CA ILE A 140 2.62 -12.25 6.29
C ILE A 140 1.42 -11.76 7.10
N LEU A 141 0.25 -12.36 6.91
CA LEU A 141 -0.96 -11.95 7.62
C LEU A 141 -0.84 -12.18 9.13
N SER A 142 -0.21 -13.30 9.56
CA SER A 142 0.04 -13.59 10.97
C SER A 142 0.93 -12.52 11.62
N ILE A 143 2.02 -12.16 10.96
CA ILE A 143 2.93 -11.11 11.44
C ILE A 143 2.21 -9.76 11.50
N LYS A 144 1.53 -9.35 10.41
CA LYS A 144 0.81 -8.09 10.35
C LYS A 144 -0.30 -7.98 11.41
N GLU A 145 -1.07 -9.05 11.66
CA GLU A 145 -2.10 -9.04 12.71
C GLU A 145 -1.50 -8.91 14.12
N GLU A 146 -0.34 -9.51 14.36
CA GLU A 146 0.34 -9.36 15.65
C GLU A 146 0.90 -7.95 15.84
N LEU A 147 1.45 -7.34 14.78
CA LEU A 147 1.89 -5.93 14.81
C LEU A 147 0.70 -5.00 15.09
N SER A 148 -0.41 -5.20 14.38
CA SER A 148 -1.62 -4.38 14.54
C SER A 148 -2.21 -4.49 15.95
N LYS A 149 -2.24 -5.68 16.55
CA LYS A 149 -2.70 -5.89 17.94
C LYS A 149 -1.85 -5.15 18.98
N ARG A 150 -0.57 -4.95 18.69
CA ARG A 150 0.37 -4.24 19.57
C ARG A 150 0.47 -2.75 19.26
N ASP A 151 -0.35 -2.25 18.34
CA ASP A 151 -0.29 -0.86 17.85
C ASP A 151 1.12 -0.47 17.33
N LEU A 152 1.80 -1.44 16.70
CA LEU A 152 3.11 -1.26 16.11
C LEU A 152 2.98 -1.05 14.61
N THR A 153 3.50 0.08 14.14
CA THR A 153 3.45 0.45 12.72
C THR A 153 4.83 0.35 12.09
N TYR A 154 4.95 -0.53 11.11
CA TYR A 154 6.13 -0.65 10.25
C TYR A 154 5.71 -0.62 8.78
N PRO A 155 6.56 -0.12 7.86
CA PRO A 155 6.27 -0.22 6.44
C PRO A 155 6.09 -1.69 6.04
N SER A 156 4.94 -2.04 5.49
CA SER A 156 4.58 -3.43 5.17
C SER A 156 5.57 -4.13 4.24
N ILE A 157 6.35 -3.36 3.47
CA ILE A 157 7.39 -3.90 2.58
C ILE A 157 8.45 -4.70 3.33
N PHE A 158 8.77 -4.34 4.59
CA PHE A 158 9.71 -5.10 5.42
C PHE A 158 9.13 -6.45 5.83
N VAL A 159 7.83 -6.53 6.13
CA VAL A 159 7.16 -7.82 6.40
C VAL A 159 7.17 -8.70 5.14
N TYR A 160 6.91 -8.11 3.98
CA TYR A 160 6.93 -8.85 2.71
C TYR A 160 8.32 -9.39 2.42
N ARG A 161 9.36 -8.55 2.57
CA ARG A 161 10.75 -8.93 2.37
C ARG A 161 11.17 -10.03 3.32
N ALA A 162 10.95 -9.86 4.62
CA ALA A 162 11.31 -10.84 5.64
C ALA A 162 10.73 -12.24 5.32
N VAL A 163 9.48 -12.31 4.91
CA VAL A 163 8.83 -13.60 4.61
C VAL A 163 9.26 -14.17 3.26
N LEU A 164 9.34 -13.34 2.20
CA LEU A 164 9.56 -13.82 0.84
C LEU A 164 11.02 -14.04 0.50
N GLU A 165 11.95 -13.34 1.13
CA GLU A 165 13.38 -13.41 0.89
C GLU A 165 14.10 -14.24 1.97
N ASP A 166 13.81 -13.94 3.24
CA ASP A 166 14.54 -14.49 4.39
C ASP A 166 13.78 -15.62 5.11
N GLY A 167 12.58 -16.00 4.62
CA GLY A 167 11.84 -17.15 5.11
C GLY A 167 11.28 -17.00 6.54
N ILE A 168 11.10 -15.77 7.00
CA ILE A 168 10.53 -15.47 8.32
C ILE A 168 9.07 -15.91 8.39
N ILE A 169 8.67 -16.62 9.44
CA ILE A 169 7.35 -17.25 9.53
C ILE A 169 6.46 -16.71 10.65
N ASN A 170 6.99 -15.97 11.61
CA ASN A 170 6.26 -15.41 12.75
C ASN A 170 6.81 -14.07 13.23
N SER A 171 6.09 -13.43 14.15
CA SER A 171 6.43 -12.09 14.64
C SER A 171 7.70 -12.04 15.49
N GLU A 172 8.04 -13.11 16.24
CA GLU A 172 9.25 -13.17 17.03
C GLU A 172 10.49 -13.12 16.13
N GLN A 173 10.56 -14.01 15.14
CA GLN A 173 11.61 -13.97 14.11
C GLN A 173 11.64 -12.64 13.35
N PHE A 174 10.47 -12.04 13.09
CA PHE A 174 10.40 -10.76 12.41
C PHE A 174 11.04 -9.64 13.24
N TYR A 175 10.84 -9.60 14.55
CA TYR A 175 11.48 -8.60 15.39
C TYR A 175 13.01 -8.76 15.43
N ASP A 176 13.50 -9.99 15.51
CA ASP A 176 14.94 -10.27 15.47
C ASP A 176 15.54 -9.82 14.13
N TRP A 177 14.89 -10.19 13.02
CA TRP A 177 15.30 -9.80 11.67
C TRP A 177 15.27 -8.27 11.49
N LEU A 178 14.25 -7.59 12.03
CA LEU A 178 14.06 -6.15 11.88
C LEU A 178 15.15 -5.33 12.58
N ALA A 179 15.75 -5.88 13.65
CA ALA A 179 16.81 -5.18 14.40
C ALA A 179 18.03 -4.84 13.53
N ASP A 180 18.26 -5.62 12.48
CA ASP A 180 19.38 -5.43 11.53
C ASP A 180 18.99 -4.62 10.28
N GLN A 181 17.73 -4.11 10.20
CA GLN A 181 17.24 -3.37 9.02
C GLN A 181 17.22 -1.87 9.25
N ASP A 182 17.65 -1.10 8.24
CA ASP A 182 17.41 0.35 8.22
C ASP A 182 16.03 0.66 7.60
N ILE A 183 15.03 0.74 8.46
CA ILE A 183 13.63 0.98 8.06
C ILE A 183 13.35 2.42 7.59
N ARG A 184 14.33 3.33 7.69
CA ARG A 184 14.19 4.74 7.30
C ARG A 184 14.51 4.95 5.82
N GLN A 185 15.20 4.00 5.20
CA GLN A 185 15.57 4.09 3.80
C GLN A 185 14.46 3.59 2.89
N TRP A 186 14.23 4.33 1.82
CA TRP A 186 13.39 3.89 0.74
C TRP A 186 14.02 2.68 0.07
N THR A 187 13.21 1.67 -0.20
CA THR A 187 13.69 0.45 -0.82
C THR A 187 13.12 0.26 -2.21
N HIS A 188 13.97 -0.09 -3.17
CA HIS A 188 13.60 -0.58 -4.49
C HIS A 188 13.47 -2.12 -4.51
N TRP A 189 13.38 -2.74 -3.34
CA TRP A 189 13.24 -4.18 -3.22
C TRP A 189 12.03 -4.69 -4.01
N LYS A 190 12.24 -5.81 -4.69
CA LYS A 190 11.20 -6.60 -5.37
C LYS A 190 11.44 -8.07 -5.05
N PRO A 191 10.37 -8.86 -4.84
CA PRO A 191 10.54 -10.29 -4.61
C PRO A 191 11.14 -10.96 -5.85
N ALA A 192 12.03 -11.93 -5.65
CA ALA A 192 12.58 -12.72 -6.73
C ALA A 192 11.48 -13.52 -7.43
N ARG A 193 11.47 -13.51 -8.75
CA ARG A 193 10.59 -14.39 -9.52
C ARG A 193 11.06 -15.84 -9.40
N LYS A 194 10.14 -16.78 -9.16
CA LYS A 194 10.48 -18.21 -9.14
C LYS A 194 11.16 -18.60 -10.45
N GLY A 195 12.46 -18.96 -10.37
CA GLY A 195 13.29 -19.37 -11.52
C GLY A 195 14.45 -18.41 -11.82
N GLU A 196 14.49 -17.21 -11.31
CA GLU A 196 15.66 -16.34 -11.38
C GLU A 196 16.55 -16.66 -10.17
N LYS A 197 17.64 -17.42 -10.38
CA LYS A 197 18.71 -17.56 -9.37
C LYS A 197 19.32 -16.17 -9.17
N HIS A 198 19.42 -15.73 -7.92
CA HIS A 198 20.22 -14.56 -7.57
C HIS A 198 21.64 -14.74 -8.13
N SER A 199 21.97 -13.99 -9.17
CA SER A 199 23.36 -13.71 -9.54
C SER A 199 23.82 -12.58 -8.62
N GLY A 200 23.91 -12.90 -7.34
CA GLY A 200 24.42 -12.03 -6.32
C GLY A 200 25.86 -12.43 -5.98
N ASP A 201 26.65 -11.47 -5.60
CA ASP A 201 28.04 -11.49 -5.14
C ASP A 201 29.14 -11.57 -6.21
N GLN A 202 29.22 -10.52 -7.01
CA GLN A 202 30.57 -10.06 -7.34
C GLN A 202 31.06 -9.18 -6.16
N LYS A 203 31.76 -9.84 -5.21
CA LYS A 203 32.71 -9.16 -4.33
C LYS A 203 33.74 -8.48 -5.23
N ALA A 204 33.71 -7.15 -5.25
CA ALA A 204 34.82 -6.37 -5.76
C ALA A 204 36.00 -6.56 -4.82
N ASN A 205 37.08 -7.12 -5.35
CA ASN A 205 38.42 -7.04 -4.76
C ASN A 205 38.95 -5.60 -4.84
#